data_dc1208f923a0ae28de6d2cb674f68222
#
_entry.id   dc1208f923a0ae28de6d2cb674f68222
#
_cell.length_a   1.000
_cell.length_b   1.000
_cell.length_c   1.000
_cell.angle_alpha   90.00
_cell.angle_beta   90.00
_cell.angle_gamma   90.00
#
_symmetry.space_group_name_H-M   'P 1'
#
loop_
_entity.id
_entity.type
_entity.pdbx_description
1 polymer ?
#
loop_
_entity_poly.entity_id
_entity_poly.type
_entity_poly.pdbx_seq_one_letter_code
_entity_poly.pdbx_strand_id
1 'polypeptide(L)'
;MRERPLDVRDSDVVAALAREWMLAVRELTYLPVGFGGYHWLAIDQVGSRWFVTVCDVAAPWLTDLSAAMQAAAWLAGEAGLEFVVGPVRTNAGRVLGALDRRYAVTLFPYLDGGSGHFGDPIDDGDRAALIDHLARLHTANPTGTEVPGRPPELASRHAIDQALGSLDTRWSGGPYAEPGRELLVRYERPLRQALERFGRLLDRLTQADGPDVITHGEPHPGNLLRTTDGLRLIDWDMIALARPERDLWWVISDDQDAARYKRLTERAVNDDALAFYRLRWGLDDIAEFVSEIRRPHEATADTLVSWTALQETLGSIANGLS
;
A
#
# COMPACT_ATOMS: atom_id res chain seq x y z
N MET A 1 -1.09 1.81 12.13
CA MET A 1 -0.11 2.30 13.13
C MET A 1 -0.28 1.54 14.43
N ARG A 2 0.82 1.24 15.13
CA ARG A 2 0.80 0.53 16.44
C ARG A 2 0.35 1.44 17.56
N GLU A 3 0.73 2.70 17.50
CA GLU A 3 0.37 3.70 18.49
C GLU A 3 -0.82 4.52 18.04
N ARG A 4 -1.63 4.96 19.01
CA ARG A 4 -2.76 5.85 18.73
C ARG A 4 -2.25 7.24 18.35
N PRO A 5 -2.93 7.96 17.46
CA PRO A 5 -2.62 9.36 17.20
C PRO A 5 -2.90 10.18 18.49
N LEU A 6 -1.97 11.05 18.85
CA LEU A 6 -2.09 11.86 20.07
C LEU A 6 -3.15 12.96 19.98
N ASP A 7 -3.48 13.38 18.76
CA ASP A 7 -4.35 14.49 18.44
C ASP A 7 -5.72 14.06 17.90
N VAL A 8 -6.04 12.75 17.88
CA VAL A 8 -7.35 12.20 17.50
C VAL A 8 -7.99 11.49 18.69
N ARG A 9 -9.12 11.99 19.16
CA ARG A 9 -9.92 11.37 20.22
C ARG A 9 -10.97 10.44 19.65
N ASP A 10 -11.29 9.35 20.36
CA ASP A 10 -12.39 8.44 19.98
C ASP A 10 -13.72 9.19 19.79
N SER A 11 -14.00 10.22 20.61
CA SER A 11 -15.18 11.07 20.46
C SER A 11 -15.25 11.81 19.12
N ASP A 12 -14.10 12.21 18.58
CA ASP A 12 -14.04 12.93 17.30
C ASP A 12 -14.32 11.97 16.14
N VAL A 13 -13.81 10.73 16.24
CA VAL A 13 -14.11 9.65 15.26
C VAL A 13 -15.59 9.30 15.30
N VAL A 14 -16.20 9.11 16.48
CA VAL A 14 -17.65 8.86 16.64
C VAL A 14 -18.47 9.99 16.04
N ALA A 15 -18.10 11.26 16.32
CA ALA A 15 -18.79 12.42 15.76
C ALA A 15 -18.71 12.50 14.23
N ALA A 16 -17.53 12.13 13.66
CA ALA A 16 -17.36 12.08 12.21
C ALA A 16 -18.23 10.97 11.58
N LEU A 17 -18.26 9.77 12.17
CA LEU A 17 -19.08 8.66 11.69
C LEU A 17 -20.58 9.00 11.73
N ALA A 18 -21.03 9.65 12.79
CA ALA A 18 -22.43 10.11 12.90
C ALA A 18 -22.76 11.18 11.86
N ARG A 19 -21.87 12.14 11.62
CA ARG A 19 -22.08 13.24 10.69
C ARG A 19 -22.03 12.79 9.23
N GLU A 20 -21.05 11.96 8.86
CA GLU A 20 -20.78 11.61 7.47
C GLU A 20 -21.59 10.40 6.99
N TRP A 21 -21.87 9.42 7.85
CA TRP A 21 -22.57 8.17 7.51
C TRP A 21 -23.90 7.97 8.26
N MET A 22 -24.30 8.92 9.14
CA MET A 22 -25.44 8.76 10.08
C MET A 22 -25.29 7.50 10.95
N LEU A 23 -24.05 7.07 11.21
CA LEU A 23 -23.77 5.85 11.95
C LEU A 23 -23.83 6.14 13.46
N ALA A 24 -24.80 5.53 14.14
CA ALA A 24 -24.93 5.60 15.60
C ALA A 24 -24.00 4.54 16.24
N VAL A 25 -22.78 4.94 16.56
CA VAL A 25 -21.76 4.05 17.15
C VAL A 25 -22.12 3.75 18.61
N ARG A 26 -22.18 2.46 18.96
CA ARG A 26 -22.34 1.95 20.32
C ARG A 26 -20.98 1.73 20.99
N GLU A 27 -20.01 1.20 20.24
CA GLU A 27 -18.69 0.84 20.73
C GLU A 27 -17.63 1.18 19.67
N LEU A 28 -16.50 1.72 20.13
CA LEU A 28 -15.36 2.05 19.26
C LEU A 28 -14.09 1.54 19.94
N THR A 29 -13.32 0.69 19.22
CA THR A 29 -12.09 0.08 19.72
C THR A 29 -10.95 0.34 18.76
N TYR A 30 -9.84 0.90 19.22
CA TYR A 30 -8.63 1.09 18.41
C TYR A 30 -8.00 -0.24 18.05
N LEU A 31 -7.61 -0.39 16.77
CA LEU A 31 -6.93 -1.57 16.24
C LEU A 31 -5.47 -1.19 15.91
N PRO A 32 -4.46 -1.73 16.64
CA PRO A 32 -3.05 -1.45 16.37
C PRO A 32 -2.51 -2.29 15.21
N VAL A 33 -3.11 -2.14 14.03
CA VAL A 33 -2.80 -2.89 12.79
C VAL A 33 -2.41 -1.94 11.67
N GLY A 34 -1.79 -2.47 10.61
CA GLY A 34 -1.42 -1.73 9.41
C GLY A 34 -0.23 -0.78 9.60
N PHE A 35 0.09 -0.08 8.52
CA PHE A 35 1.09 0.98 8.44
C PHE A 35 0.47 2.21 7.74
N GLY A 36 0.90 3.42 8.10
CA GLY A 36 0.45 4.67 7.45
C GLY A 36 -0.92 5.20 7.91
N GLY A 37 -1.87 4.35 8.27
CA GLY A 37 -3.20 4.72 8.76
C GLY A 37 -3.46 4.33 10.21
N TYR A 38 -4.45 4.98 10.84
CA TYR A 38 -4.95 4.63 12.18
C TYR A 38 -6.30 3.94 12.03
N HIS A 39 -6.52 2.84 12.76
CA HIS A 39 -7.67 1.99 12.54
C HIS A 39 -8.50 1.77 13.80
N TRP A 40 -9.82 1.69 13.63
CA TRP A 40 -10.77 1.33 14.68
C TRP A 40 -11.78 0.30 14.18
N LEU A 41 -12.23 -0.53 15.10
CA LEU A 41 -13.47 -1.29 14.98
C LEU A 41 -14.60 -0.45 15.57
N ALA A 42 -15.60 -0.12 14.77
CA ALA A 42 -16.83 0.48 15.26
C ALA A 42 -17.97 -0.54 15.23
N ILE A 43 -18.78 -0.60 16.29
CA ILE A 43 -20.00 -1.38 16.37
C ILE A 43 -21.17 -0.42 16.51
N ASP A 44 -22.14 -0.50 15.63
CA ASP A 44 -23.31 0.36 15.66
C ASP A 44 -24.41 -0.14 16.63
N GLN A 45 -25.50 0.62 16.75
CA GLN A 45 -26.60 0.30 17.65
C GLN A 45 -27.36 -1.01 17.30
N VAL A 46 -27.28 -1.45 16.03
CA VAL A 46 -27.91 -2.70 15.57
C VAL A 46 -26.96 -3.89 15.57
N GLY A 47 -25.67 -3.65 15.94
CA GLY A 47 -24.65 -4.68 16.08
C GLY A 47 -23.82 -4.90 14.81
N SER A 48 -23.99 -4.11 13.75
CA SER A 48 -23.12 -4.18 12.57
C SER A 48 -21.73 -3.69 12.91
N ARG A 49 -20.73 -4.31 12.29
CA ARG A 49 -19.32 -3.99 12.51
C ARG A 49 -18.72 -3.30 11.31
N TRP A 50 -17.88 -2.31 11.59
CA TRP A 50 -17.28 -1.43 10.60
C TRP A 50 -15.79 -1.27 10.87
N PHE A 51 -14.99 -1.33 9.82
CA PHE A 51 -13.57 -0.99 9.87
C PHE A 51 -13.41 0.48 9.49
N VAL A 52 -12.86 1.27 10.39
CA VAL A 52 -12.69 2.71 10.24
C VAL A 52 -11.21 3.00 10.06
N THR A 53 -10.84 3.72 8.99
CA THR A 53 -9.47 4.18 8.76
C THR A 53 -9.43 5.70 8.85
N VAL A 54 -8.47 6.24 9.60
CA VAL A 54 -8.18 7.66 9.70
C VAL A 54 -6.79 7.91 9.14
N CYS A 55 -6.70 8.74 8.10
CA CYS A 55 -5.45 9.05 7.40
C CYS A 55 -5.11 10.53 7.50
N ASP A 56 -3.83 10.86 7.69
CA ASP A 56 -3.32 12.22 7.56
C ASP A 56 -3.27 12.60 6.07
N VAL A 57 -4.12 13.54 5.65
CA VAL A 57 -4.24 13.94 4.24
C VAL A 57 -3.00 14.66 3.70
N ALA A 58 -2.07 15.05 4.57
CA ALA A 58 -0.80 15.64 4.18
C ALA A 58 0.29 14.59 3.93
N ALA A 59 0.01 13.30 4.17
CA ALA A 59 0.97 12.23 3.89
C ALA A 59 1.26 12.15 2.38
N PRO A 60 2.52 12.18 1.96
CA PRO A 60 2.87 12.29 0.53
C PRO A 60 2.35 11.16 -0.34
N TRP A 61 2.21 9.95 0.22
CA TRP A 61 1.71 8.76 -0.49
C TRP A 61 0.20 8.74 -0.67
N LEU A 62 -0.55 9.62 0.03
CA LEU A 62 -2.01 9.73 -0.04
C LEU A 62 -2.49 10.86 -0.95
N THR A 63 -1.64 11.40 -1.82
CA THR A 63 -1.98 12.53 -2.70
C THR A 63 -3.27 12.29 -3.48
N ASP A 64 -3.49 11.06 -3.93
CA ASP A 64 -4.63 10.65 -4.75
C ASP A 64 -5.66 9.80 -3.99
N LEU A 65 -5.63 9.81 -2.65
CA LEU A 65 -6.50 8.96 -1.80
C LEU A 65 -7.97 9.04 -2.19
N SER A 66 -8.47 10.23 -2.48
CA SER A 66 -9.89 10.39 -2.86
C SER A 66 -10.23 9.68 -4.16
N ALA A 67 -9.37 9.80 -5.17
CA ALA A 67 -9.54 9.12 -6.45
C ALA A 67 -9.36 7.60 -6.30
N ALA A 68 -8.37 7.17 -5.52
CA ALA A 68 -8.15 5.75 -5.19
C ALA A 68 -9.37 5.12 -4.52
N MET A 69 -9.92 5.78 -3.50
CA MET A 69 -11.12 5.29 -2.80
C MET A 69 -12.38 5.33 -3.69
N GLN A 70 -12.51 6.32 -4.59
CA GLN A 70 -13.61 6.33 -5.58
C GLN A 70 -13.52 5.14 -6.52
N ALA A 71 -12.32 4.82 -7.03
CA ALA A 71 -12.10 3.67 -7.88
C ALA A 71 -12.39 2.35 -7.13
N ALA A 72 -11.94 2.20 -5.89
CA ALA A 72 -12.23 1.02 -5.06
C ALA A 72 -13.73 0.84 -4.81
N ALA A 73 -14.45 1.92 -4.52
CA ALA A 73 -15.91 1.87 -4.36
C ALA A 73 -16.62 1.47 -5.66
N TRP A 74 -16.16 1.97 -6.80
CA TRP A 74 -16.67 1.60 -8.12
C TRP A 74 -16.39 0.12 -8.46
N LEU A 75 -15.18 -0.38 -8.18
CA LEU A 75 -14.83 -1.79 -8.38
C LEU A 75 -15.73 -2.73 -7.59
N ALA A 76 -15.97 -2.41 -6.32
CA ALA A 76 -16.82 -3.22 -5.44
C ALA A 76 -18.30 -3.15 -5.82
N GLY A 77 -18.79 -1.98 -6.23
CA GLY A 77 -20.21 -1.74 -6.55
C GLY A 77 -20.53 -1.96 -8.02
N GLU A 78 -20.20 -0.99 -8.84
CA GLU A 78 -20.64 -0.93 -10.24
C GLU A 78 -19.92 -1.96 -11.14
N ALA A 79 -18.63 -2.22 -10.92
CA ALA A 79 -17.89 -3.26 -11.64
C ALA A 79 -18.19 -4.67 -11.12
N GLY A 80 -18.78 -4.81 -9.92
CA GLY A 80 -19.21 -6.08 -9.36
C GLY A 80 -18.06 -7.04 -9.04
N LEU A 81 -16.89 -6.52 -8.65
CA LEU A 81 -15.76 -7.34 -8.24
C LEU A 81 -15.91 -7.69 -6.74
N GLU A 82 -16.57 -8.78 -6.44
CA GLU A 82 -16.93 -9.20 -5.09
C GLU A 82 -15.74 -9.45 -4.16
N PHE A 83 -14.55 -9.67 -4.69
CA PHE A 83 -13.32 -9.79 -3.90
C PHE A 83 -12.77 -8.44 -3.41
N VAL A 84 -13.26 -7.33 -3.92
CA VAL A 84 -12.85 -5.97 -3.52
C VAL A 84 -13.61 -5.56 -2.27
N VAL A 85 -12.91 -5.25 -1.20
CA VAL A 85 -13.50 -4.61 -0.02
C VAL A 85 -13.40 -3.09 -0.21
N GLY A 86 -14.42 -2.53 -0.86
CA GLY A 86 -14.49 -1.10 -1.14
C GLY A 86 -15.03 -0.27 0.03
N PRO A 87 -14.74 1.05 0.07
CA PRO A 87 -15.26 1.94 1.10
C PRO A 87 -16.75 2.20 0.93
N VAL A 88 -17.44 2.39 2.06
CA VAL A 88 -18.84 2.79 2.12
C VAL A 88 -18.96 4.28 1.85
N ARG A 89 -19.83 4.66 0.92
CA ARG A 89 -20.07 6.09 0.62
C ARG A 89 -20.75 6.80 1.78
N THR A 90 -20.35 8.04 2.02
CA THR A 90 -21.03 8.94 2.96
C THR A 90 -22.45 9.25 2.49
N ASN A 91 -23.28 9.84 3.35
CA ASN A 91 -24.63 10.31 2.98
C ASN A 91 -24.63 11.35 1.84
N ALA A 92 -23.51 12.04 1.63
CA ALA A 92 -23.32 12.97 0.52
C ALA A 92 -22.74 12.29 -0.75
N GLY A 93 -22.63 10.93 -0.77
CA GLY A 93 -22.09 10.16 -1.89
C GLY A 93 -20.56 10.18 -2.02
N ARG A 94 -19.84 10.82 -1.11
CA ARG A 94 -18.37 10.84 -1.08
C ARG A 94 -17.83 9.54 -0.49
N VAL A 95 -16.56 9.22 -0.77
CA VAL A 95 -15.86 8.06 -0.18
C VAL A 95 -15.03 8.42 1.05
N LEU A 96 -14.71 9.71 1.21
CA LEU A 96 -13.99 10.25 2.36
C LEU A 96 -14.92 11.14 3.17
N GLY A 97 -14.96 10.93 4.48
CA GLY A 97 -15.48 11.88 5.46
C GLY A 97 -14.34 12.74 6.01
N ALA A 98 -14.66 13.95 6.50
CA ALA A 98 -13.69 14.79 7.18
C ALA A 98 -13.72 14.50 8.69
N LEU A 99 -12.58 14.24 9.31
CA LEU A 99 -12.45 14.32 10.76
C LEU A 99 -12.23 15.78 11.15
N ASP A 100 -11.18 16.38 10.57
CA ASP A 100 -10.83 17.79 10.67
C ASP A 100 -10.12 18.28 9.40
N ARG A 101 -9.22 19.28 9.52
CA ARG A 101 -8.43 19.80 8.39
C ARG A 101 -7.25 18.92 8.01
N ARG A 102 -6.79 18.07 8.94
CA ARG A 102 -5.61 17.23 8.78
C ARG A 102 -5.99 15.79 8.47
N TYR A 103 -7.09 15.30 9.05
CA TYR A 103 -7.46 13.90 8.96
C TYR A 103 -8.74 13.67 8.16
N ALA A 104 -8.67 12.69 7.25
CA ALA A 104 -9.82 12.11 6.58
C ALA A 104 -10.19 10.75 7.20
N VAL A 105 -11.47 10.40 7.11
CA VAL A 105 -12.01 9.12 7.57
C VAL A 105 -12.55 8.34 6.39
N THR A 106 -12.24 7.05 6.34
CA THR A 106 -12.87 6.07 5.44
C THR A 106 -13.58 5.00 6.27
N LEU A 107 -14.71 4.52 5.78
CA LEU A 107 -15.51 3.48 6.41
C LEU A 107 -15.60 2.27 5.49
N PHE A 108 -15.31 1.08 6.01
CA PHE A 108 -15.43 -0.18 5.29
C PHE A 108 -16.32 -1.16 6.06
N PRO A 109 -16.99 -2.11 5.39
CA PRO A 109 -17.58 -3.24 6.09
C PRO A 109 -16.49 -4.02 6.83
N TYR A 110 -16.75 -4.41 8.07
CA TYR A 110 -15.86 -5.31 8.80
C TYR A 110 -16.19 -6.75 8.39
N LEU A 111 -15.21 -7.44 7.83
CA LEU A 111 -15.34 -8.83 7.44
C LEU A 111 -14.63 -9.71 8.47
N ASP A 112 -15.30 -10.83 8.84
CA ASP A 112 -14.65 -11.87 9.63
C ASP A 112 -13.71 -12.67 8.74
N GLY A 113 -12.46 -12.71 9.13
CA GLY A 113 -11.42 -13.40 8.38
C GLY A 113 -10.06 -13.27 9.01
N GLY A 114 -9.07 -13.91 8.44
CA GLY A 114 -7.67 -13.79 8.81
C GLY A 114 -6.84 -13.32 7.63
N SER A 115 -6.00 -12.31 7.84
CA SER A 115 -4.94 -11.95 6.90
C SER A 115 -3.60 -12.55 7.33
N GLY A 116 -2.67 -12.70 6.39
CA GLY A 116 -1.27 -12.97 6.70
C GLY A 116 -0.56 -11.70 7.17
N HIS A 117 0.77 -11.78 7.23
CA HIS A 117 1.63 -10.64 7.48
C HIS A 117 2.42 -10.29 6.22
N PHE A 118 2.94 -9.09 6.18
CA PHE A 118 3.91 -8.72 5.15
C PHE A 118 5.11 -9.69 5.18
N GLY A 119 5.51 -10.19 4.01
CA GLY A 119 6.61 -11.16 3.90
C GLY A 119 6.25 -12.63 4.12
N ASP A 120 5.02 -12.94 4.57
CA ASP A 120 4.56 -14.32 4.64
C ASP A 120 4.49 -14.96 3.25
N PRO A 121 4.75 -16.27 3.12
CA PRO A 121 4.52 -16.98 1.86
C PRO A 121 3.04 -17.05 1.52
N ILE A 122 2.70 -16.96 0.23
CA ILE A 122 1.35 -17.22 -0.27
C ILE A 122 1.27 -18.71 -0.61
N ASP A 123 0.30 -19.42 -0.02
CA ASP A 123 0.08 -20.83 -0.39
C ASP A 123 -0.49 -20.97 -1.82
N ASP A 124 -0.37 -22.17 -2.40
CA ASP A 124 -0.73 -22.40 -3.80
C ASP A 124 -2.21 -22.12 -4.11
N GLY A 125 -3.11 -22.38 -3.15
CA GLY A 125 -4.55 -22.13 -3.30
C GLY A 125 -4.87 -20.65 -3.34
N ASP A 126 -4.34 -19.88 -2.39
CA ASP A 126 -4.49 -18.43 -2.33
C ASP A 126 -3.79 -17.75 -3.51
N ARG A 127 -2.63 -18.26 -3.93
CA ARG A 127 -1.90 -17.77 -5.10
C ARG A 127 -2.72 -17.88 -6.37
N ALA A 128 -3.30 -19.07 -6.59
CA ALA A 128 -4.16 -19.29 -7.76
C ALA A 128 -5.40 -18.38 -7.73
N ALA A 129 -6.05 -18.22 -6.56
CA ALA A 129 -7.19 -17.34 -6.40
C ALA A 129 -6.80 -15.84 -6.60
N LEU A 130 -5.65 -15.43 -6.08
CA LEU A 130 -5.14 -14.07 -6.25
C LEU A 130 -4.83 -13.76 -7.71
N ILE A 131 -4.21 -14.69 -8.46
CA ILE A 131 -3.98 -14.52 -9.90
C ILE A 131 -5.32 -14.33 -10.64
N ASP A 132 -6.35 -15.11 -10.29
CA ASP A 132 -7.69 -14.98 -10.90
C ASP A 132 -8.33 -13.61 -10.56
N HIS A 133 -8.19 -13.13 -9.32
CA HIS A 133 -8.67 -11.81 -8.91
C HIS A 133 -7.93 -10.69 -9.64
N LEU A 134 -6.60 -10.75 -9.71
CA LEU A 134 -5.80 -9.78 -10.44
C LEU A 134 -6.11 -9.78 -11.95
N ALA A 135 -6.34 -10.94 -12.55
CA ALA A 135 -6.75 -11.02 -13.95
C ALA A 135 -8.09 -10.31 -14.18
N ARG A 136 -9.07 -10.48 -13.29
CA ARG A 136 -10.37 -9.77 -13.35
C ARG A 136 -10.21 -8.27 -13.13
N LEU A 137 -9.37 -7.86 -12.16
CA LEU A 137 -9.03 -6.46 -11.90
C LEU A 137 -8.40 -5.80 -13.13
N HIS A 138 -7.38 -6.45 -13.71
CA HIS A 138 -6.61 -5.93 -14.84
C HIS A 138 -7.39 -5.92 -16.16
N THR A 139 -8.52 -6.60 -16.23
CA THR A 139 -9.43 -6.57 -17.38
C THR A 139 -10.65 -5.68 -17.18
N ALA A 140 -10.84 -5.14 -15.95
CA ALA A 140 -11.90 -4.19 -15.68
C ALA A 140 -11.70 -2.89 -16.48
N ASN A 141 -12.77 -2.39 -17.07
CA ASN A 141 -12.74 -1.14 -17.85
C ASN A 141 -13.27 0.00 -16.97
N PRO A 142 -12.46 1.01 -16.61
CA PRO A 142 -12.83 2.08 -15.68
C PRO A 142 -13.79 3.12 -16.30
N THR A 143 -14.83 2.68 -17.03
CA THR A 143 -15.84 3.58 -17.54
C THR A 143 -16.68 4.18 -16.41
N GLY A 144 -16.64 5.50 -16.27
CA GLY A 144 -17.44 6.22 -15.27
C GLY A 144 -16.74 6.46 -13.92
N THR A 145 -15.48 6.06 -13.78
CA THR A 145 -14.64 6.40 -12.63
C THR A 145 -13.26 6.88 -13.08
N GLU A 146 -12.68 7.79 -12.31
CA GLU A 146 -11.29 8.19 -12.49
C GLU A 146 -10.40 7.25 -11.65
N VAL A 147 -9.35 6.73 -12.28
CA VAL A 147 -8.31 5.94 -11.61
C VAL A 147 -7.01 6.72 -11.68
N PRO A 148 -6.32 6.96 -10.56
CA PRO A 148 -5.05 7.69 -10.58
C PRO A 148 -4.02 7.04 -11.50
N GLY A 149 -3.23 7.83 -12.22
CA GLY A 149 -2.06 7.33 -12.93
C GLY A 149 -0.88 7.18 -11.97
N ARG A 150 -0.09 6.12 -12.13
CA ARG A 150 1.15 5.95 -11.37
C ARG A 150 2.36 5.98 -12.31
N PRO A 151 3.02 7.13 -12.49
CA PRO A 151 4.23 7.22 -13.31
C PRO A 151 5.28 6.20 -12.86
N PRO A 152 6.05 5.62 -13.81
CA PRO A 152 7.04 4.59 -13.45
C PRO A 152 8.28 5.16 -12.74
N GLU A 153 8.51 6.46 -12.80
CA GLU A 153 9.63 7.12 -12.15
C GLU A 153 9.57 6.99 -10.63
N LEU A 154 10.72 6.97 -9.99
CA LEU A 154 10.86 6.96 -8.54
C LEU A 154 10.68 8.38 -7.99
N ALA A 155 9.47 8.74 -7.60
CA ALA A 155 9.13 10.09 -7.12
C ALA A 155 9.95 10.49 -5.87
N SER A 156 10.27 9.52 -5.03
CA SER A 156 11.04 9.69 -3.79
C SER A 156 12.57 9.63 -3.98
N ARG A 157 13.07 9.51 -5.24
CA ARG A 157 14.49 9.40 -5.58
C ARG A 157 15.37 10.43 -4.88
N HIS A 158 14.91 11.67 -4.80
CA HIS A 158 15.67 12.77 -4.20
C HIS A 158 15.98 12.51 -2.71
N ALA A 159 15.15 11.80 -1.97
CA ALA A 159 15.37 11.47 -0.56
C ALA A 159 16.58 10.53 -0.40
N ILE A 160 16.69 9.53 -1.28
CA ILE A 160 17.84 8.62 -1.32
C ILE A 160 19.11 9.40 -1.71
N ASP A 161 19.05 10.22 -2.76
CA ASP A 161 20.19 10.99 -3.24
C ASP A 161 20.69 11.98 -2.17
N GLN A 162 19.78 12.67 -1.45
CA GLN A 162 20.13 13.53 -0.32
C GLN A 162 20.76 12.75 0.85
N ALA A 163 20.26 11.57 1.15
CA ALA A 163 20.82 10.72 2.19
C ALA A 163 22.24 10.27 1.82
N LEU A 164 22.43 9.76 0.60
CA LEU A 164 23.73 9.35 0.08
C LEU A 164 24.72 10.51 -0.04
N GLY A 165 24.26 11.74 -0.30
CA GLY A 165 25.06 12.94 -0.36
C GLY A 165 25.46 13.52 1.01
N SER A 166 24.95 12.96 2.11
CA SER A 166 25.20 13.44 3.48
C SER A 166 25.80 12.38 4.41
N LEU A 167 26.38 11.31 3.85
CA LEU A 167 26.95 10.21 4.63
C LEU A 167 28.22 10.56 5.40
N ASP A 168 28.92 11.62 5.01
CA ASP A 168 30.09 12.18 5.71
C ASP A 168 29.72 13.04 6.92
N THR A 169 28.44 13.40 7.08
CA THR A 169 27.95 14.26 8.13
C THR A 169 27.03 13.48 9.08
N ARG A 170 27.24 13.63 10.39
CA ARG A 170 26.40 12.99 11.41
C ARG A 170 24.94 13.40 11.28
N TRP A 171 24.03 12.43 11.39
CA TRP A 171 22.58 12.69 11.43
C TRP A 171 22.08 12.83 12.86
N SER A 172 21.14 13.74 13.10
CA SER A 172 20.68 14.14 14.44
C SER A 172 19.16 14.17 14.58
N GLY A 173 18.40 13.51 13.69
CA GLY A 173 16.92 13.53 13.74
C GLY A 173 16.31 12.79 14.93
N GLY A 174 17.01 11.82 15.51
CA GLY A 174 16.50 11.03 16.61
C GLY A 174 17.36 9.77 16.86
N PRO A 175 16.86 8.81 17.66
CA PRO A 175 17.62 7.62 18.07
C PRO A 175 18.07 6.75 16.91
N TYR A 176 17.32 6.70 15.80
CA TYR A 176 17.67 5.90 14.63
C TYR A 176 18.41 6.69 13.52
N ALA A 177 18.60 8.01 13.68
CA ALA A 177 19.24 8.85 12.66
C ALA A 177 20.68 8.43 12.39
N GLU A 178 21.54 8.43 13.41
CA GLU A 178 22.96 8.07 13.24
C GLU A 178 23.16 6.58 12.93
N PRO A 179 22.47 5.63 13.59
CA PRO A 179 22.48 4.22 13.16
C PRO A 179 22.06 4.03 11.71
N GLY A 180 21.07 4.80 11.22
CA GLY A 180 20.63 4.78 9.81
C GLY A 180 21.68 5.27 8.84
N ARG A 181 22.41 6.35 9.19
CA ARG A 181 23.55 6.81 8.40
C ARG A 181 24.64 5.73 8.31
N GLU A 182 25.02 5.12 9.44
CA GLU A 182 26.02 4.04 9.47
C GLU A 182 25.58 2.82 8.66
N LEU A 183 24.27 2.50 8.70
CA LEU A 183 23.70 1.44 7.88
C LEU A 183 23.83 1.78 6.39
N LEU A 184 23.47 3.00 5.97
CA LEU A 184 23.60 3.44 4.58
C LEU A 184 25.07 3.48 4.12
N VAL A 185 26.02 3.85 4.95
CA VAL A 185 27.45 3.75 4.63
C VAL A 185 27.83 2.30 4.28
N ARG A 186 27.33 1.33 5.06
CA ARG A 186 27.57 -0.10 4.80
C ARG A 186 26.98 -0.57 3.47
N TYR A 187 25.78 -0.08 3.14
CA TYR A 187 25.02 -0.48 1.94
C TYR A 187 25.12 0.52 0.78
N GLU A 188 26.01 1.53 0.84
CA GLU A 188 26.10 2.57 -0.19
C GLU A 188 26.31 1.99 -1.59
N ARG A 189 27.30 1.10 -1.74
CA ARG A 189 27.63 0.49 -3.04
C ARG A 189 26.47 -0.35 -3.59
N PRO A 190 25.88 -1.31 -2.86
CA PRO A 190 24.70 -2.03 -3.33
C PRO A 190 23.53 -1.10 -3.70
N LEU A 191 23.24 -0.08 -2.89
CA LEU A 191 22.16 0.85 -3.16
C LEU A 191 22.40 1.66 -4.44
N ARG A 192 23.61 2.17 -4.69
CA ARG A 192 23.95 2.84 -5.94
C ARG A 192 23.80 1.91 -7.15
N GLN A 193 24.23 0.65 -7.05
CA GLN A 193 24.05 -0.36 -8.11
C GLN A 193 22.56 -0.66 -8.37
N ALA A 194 21.75 -0.71 -7.31
CA ALA A 194 20.30 -0.87 -7.43
C ALA A 194 19.64 0.32 -8.16
N LEU A 195 20.06 1.55 -7.84
CA LEU A 195 19.58 2.77 -8.53
C LEU A 195 19.98 2.79 -10.02
N GLU A 196 21.17 2.34 -10.36
CA GLU A 196 21.60 2.19 -11.77
C GLU A 196 20.79 1.09 -12.50
N ARG A 197 20.57 -0.05 -11.82
CA ARG A 197 19.73 -1.13 -12.35
C ARG A 197 18.29 -0.63 -12.58
N PHE A 198 17.74 0.11 -11.63
CA PHE A 198 16.41 0.74 -11.75
C PHE A 198 16.32 1.62 -13.01
N GLY A 199 17.31 2.49 -13.26
CA GLY A 199 17.35 3.31 -14.47
C GLY A 199 17.32 2.48 -15.76
N ARG A 200 18.13 1.41 -15.84
CA ARG A 200 18.11 0.51 -17.00
C ARG A 200 16.79 -0.23 -17.20
N LEU A 201 16.14 -0.65 -16.11
CA LEU A 201 14.83 -1.32 -16.19
C LEU A 201 13.72 -0.32 -16.56
N LEU A 202 13.78 0.92 -16.06
CA LEU A 202 12.86 1.99 -16.45
C LEU A 202 12.94 2.29 -17.96
N ASP A 203 14.16 2.39 -18.51
CA ASP A 203 14.35 2.61 -19.96
C ASP A 203 13.72 1.46 -20.78
N ARG A 204 13.86 0.21 -20.34
CA ARG A 204 13.22 -0.94 -21.00
C ARG A 204 11.71 -0.93 -20.88
N LEU A 205 11.19 -0.61 -19.68
CA LEU A 205 9.75 -0.53 -19.45
C LEU A 205 9.08 0.54 -20.33
N THR A 206 9.73 1.70 -20.44
CA THR A 206 9.21 2.82 -21.26
C THR A 206 9.28 2.55 -22.77
N GLN A 207 10.18 1.67 -23.21
CA GLN A 207 10.29 1.25 -24.61
C GLN A 207 9.38 0.05 -24.94
N ALA A 208 8.91 -0.67 -23.93
CA ALA A 208 8.04 -1.83 -24.13
C ALA A 208 6.59 -1.39 -24.36
N ASP A 209 5.97 -1.96 -25.40
CA ASP A 209 4.53 -1.80 -25.64
C ASP A 209 3.72 -2.55 -24.57
N GLY A 210 2.57 -1.98 -24.23
CA GLY A 210 1.59 -2.64 -23.36
C GLY A 210 0.68 -1.61 -22.70
N PRO A 211 -0.59 -1.94 -22.47
CA PRO A 211 -1.53 -1.03 -21.84
C PRO A 211 -1.30 -1.00 -20.32
N ASP A 212 -1.55 0.16 -19.72
CA ASP A 212 -1.78 0.26 -18.31
C ASP A 212 -3.16 -0.31 -17.96
N VAL A 213 -3.27 -0.89 -16.80
CA VAL A 213 -4.48 -1.52 -16.26
C VAL A 213 -4.74 -0.98 -14.85
N ILE A 214 -5.93 -1.21 -14.31
CA ILE A 214 -6.19 -0.94 -12.90
C ILE A 214 -5.37 -1.93 -12.07
N THR A 215 -4.48 -1.43 -11.22
CA THR A 215 -3.66 -2.23 -10.31
C THR A 215 -3.99 -1.92 -8.87
N HIS A 216 -3.89 -2.90 -7.98
CA HIS A 216 -3.98 -2.74 -6.54
C HIS A 216 -2.73 -2.02 -5.98
N GLY A 217 -1.55 -2.51 -6.36
CA GLY A 217 -0.23 -2.01 -5.98
C GLY A 217 0.48 -2.83 -4.93
N GLU A 218 -0.23 -3.33 -3.95
CA GLU A 218 0.31 -4.09 -2.82
C GLU A 218 -0.52 -5.33 -2.47
N PRO A 219 -0.74 -6.29 -3.39
CA PRO A 219 -1.52 -7.49 -3.13
C PRO A 219 -0.71 -8.55 -2.36
N HIS A 220 -0.02 -8.13 -1.28
CA HIS A 220 0.76 -9.01 -0.40
C HIS A 220 -0.12 -9.70 0.66
N PRO A 221 0.36 -10.75 1.36
CA PRO A 221 -0.43 -11.53 2.30
C PRO A 221 -1.16 -10.74 3.39
N GLY A 222 -0.59 -9.61 3.84
CA GLY A 222 -1.24 -8.71 4.80
C GLY A 222 -2.52 -8.07 4.28
N ASN A 223 -2.66 -7.93 2.95
CA ASN A 223 -3.81 -7.36 2.27
C ASN A 223 -4.75 -8.43 1.67
N LEU A 224 -4.48 -9.72 1.95
CA LEU A 224 -5.30 -10.85 1.57
C LEU A 224 -6.13 -11.33 2.77
N LEU A 225 -7.41 -11.03 2.80
CA LEU A 225 -8.31 -11.45 3.87
C LEU A 225 -9.02 -12.75 3.48
N ARG A 226 -8.73 -13.84 4.18
CA ARG A 226 -9.39 -15.15 4.00
C ARG A 226 -10.68 -15.14 4.80
N THR A 227 -11.80 -15.15 4.11
CA THR A 227 -13.14 -15.21 4.70
C THR A 227 -13.81 -16.55 4.41
N THR A 228 -14.98 -16.82 5.02
CA THR A 228 -15.81 -17.98 4.68
C THR A 228 -16.28 -18.00 3.24
N ASP A 229 -16.38 -16.83 2.61
CA ASP A 229 -16.86 -16.64 1.24
C ASP A 229 -15.72 -16.53 0.22
N GLY A 230 -14.48 -16.85 0.64
CA GLY A 230 -13.28 -16.84 -0.20
C GLY A 230 -12.32 -15.69 0.11
N LEU A 231 -11.34 -15.56 -0.76
CA LEU A 231 -10.28 -14.55 -0.64
C LEU A 231 -10.79 -13.15 -1.01
N ARG A 232 -10.47 -12.16 -0.18
CA ARG A 232 -10.80 -10.75 -0.38
C ARG A 232 -9.52 -9.93 -0.43
N LEU A 233 -9.53 -8.86 -1.24
CA LEU A 233 -8.48 -7.83 -1.26
C LEU A 233 -8.95 -6.62 -0.45
N ILE A 234 -8.10 -6.17 0.46
CA ILE A 234 -8.28 -4.98 1.31
C ILE A 234 -7.14 -3.99 1.04
N ASP A 235 -7.26 -2.77 1.56
CA ASP A 235 -6.23 -1.72 1.48
C ASP A 235 -5.98 -1.20 0.04
N TRP A 236 -6.95 -0.46 -0.46
CA TRP A 236 -7.01 0.04 -1.84
C TRP A 236 -6.48 1.47 -2.02
N ASP A 237 -5.74 2.00 -1.07
CA ASP A 237 -5.24 3.38 -1.11
C ASP A 237 -4.16 3.62 -2.19
N MET A 238 -3.51 2.55 -2.64
CA MET A 238 -2.49 2.56 -3.67
C MET A 238 -3.01 2.20 -5.07
N ILE A 239 -4.34 2.07 -5.27
CA ILE A 239 -4.91 1.77 -6.58
C ILE A 239 -4.48 2.78 -7.64
N ALA A 240 -4.06 2.28 -8.82
CA ALA A 240 -3.63 3.17 -9.89
C ALA A 240 -3.64 2.46 -11.26
N LEU A 241 -3.64 3.27 -12.33
CA LEU A 241 -3.32 2.80 -13.67
C LEU A 241 -1.80 2.63 -13.78
N ALA A 242 -1.37 1.40 -14.06
CA ALA A 242 0.03 1.03 -14.28
C ALA A 242 0.11 -0.29 -15.07
N ARG A 243 1.34 -0.72 -15.42
CA ARG A 243 1.55 -2.06 -15.99
C ARG A 243 1.08 -3.14 -15.02
N PRO A 244 0.49 -4.26 -15.50
CA PRO A 244 -0.02 -5.33 -14.65
C PRO A 244 1.07 -5.94 -13.74
N GLU A 245 2.33 -5.89 -14.14
CA GLU A 245 3.46 -6.40 -13.36
C GLU A 245 3.65 -5.66 -12.04
N ARG A 246 3.02 -4.48 -11.84
CA ARG A 246 2.98 -3.80 -10.54
C ARG A 246 2.33 -4.63 -9.45
N ASP A 247 1.38 -5.49 -9.82
CA ASP A 247 0.74 -6.43 -8.90
C ASP A 247 1.34 -7.84 -9.03
N LEU A 248 1.73 -8.23 -10.25
CA LEU A 248 2.10 -9.59 -10.55
C LEU A 248 3.42 -10.03 -9.91
N TRP A 249 4.35 -9.12 -9.64
CA TRP A 249 5.62 -9.48 -8.99
C TRP A 249 5.44 -10.02 -7.56
N TRP A 250 4.29 -9.74 -6.93
CA TRP A 250 3.95 -10.29 -5.61
C TRP A 250 3.55 -11.76 -5.65
N VAL A 251 2.99 -12.19 -6.78
CA VAL A 251 2.29 -13.47 -6.86
C VAL A 251 2.89 -14.43 -7.87
N ILE A 252 3.48 -13.96 -8.96
CA ILE A 252 4.12 -14.82 -9.96
C ILE A 252 5.42 -15.39 -9.39
N SER A 253 5.45 -16.72 -9.20
CA SER A 253 6.60 -17.45 -8.68
C SER A 253 7.26 -18.35 -9.70
N ASP A 254 6.50 -18.77 -10.74
CA ASP A 254 6.96 -19.67 -11.78
C ASP A 254 6.22 -19.51 -13.11
N ASP A 255 6.60 -20.31 -14.10
CA ASP A 255 6.01 -20.32 -15.46
C ASP A 255 4.52 -20.74 -15.45
N GLN A 256 4.06 -21.51 -14.46
CA GLN A 256 2.68 -21.96 -14.39
C GLN A 256 1.76 -20.81 -13.96
N ASP A 257 2.21 -20.01 -13.01
CA ASP A 257 1.54 -18.79 -12.58
C ASP A 257 1.41 -17.80 -13.74
N ALA A 258 2.51 -17.54 -14.46
CA ALA A 258 2.53 -16.67 -15.63
C ALA A 258 1.62 -17.20 -16.74
N ALA A 259 1.61 -18.52 -16.99
CA ALA A 259 0.73 -19.16 -17.95
C ALA A 259 -0.75 -19.08 -17.54
N ARG A 260 -1.06 -19.17 -16.21
CA ARG A 260 -2.42 -18.97 -15.68
C ARG A 260 -2.91 -17.57 -15.99
N TYR A 261 -2.13 -16.55 -15.62
CA TYR A 261 -2.48 -15.16 -15.89
C TYR A 261 -2.69 -14.89 -17.38
N LYS A 262 -1.78 -15.39 -18.22
CA LYS A 262 -1.89 -15.26 -19.70
C LYS A 262 -3.16 -15.89 -20.26
N ARG A 263 -3.58 -17.06 -19.75
CA ARG A 263 -4.84 -17.70 -20.21
C ARG A 263 -6.07 -16.87 -19.87
N LEU A 264 -6.06 -16.13 -18.75
CA LEU A 264 -7.19 -15.34 -18.28
C LEU A 264 -7.28 -13.96 -18.94
N THR A 265 -6.15 -13.38 -19.34
CA THR A 265 -6.06 -11.99 -19.81
C THR A 265 -5.59 -11.86 -21.26
N GLU A 266 -5.09 -12.95 -21.87
CA GLU A 266 -4.40 -12.98 -23.16
C GLU A 266 -3.09 -12.18 -23.18
N ARG A 267 -2.60 -11.74 -22.02
CA ARG A 267 -1.38 -10.93 -21.85
C ARG A 267 -0.24 -11.78 -21.35
N ALA A 268 0.93 -11.66 -21.99
CA ALA A 268 2.16 -12.24 -21.46
C ALA A 268 2.70 -11.37 -20.31
N VAL A 269 3.26 -12.03 -19.31
CA VAL A 269 3.99 -11.36 -18.23
C VAL A 269 5.38 -10.97 -18.72
N ASN A 270 5.85 -9.78 -18.38
CA ASN A 270 7.16 -9.27 -18.77
C ASN A 270 8.13 -9.34 -17.56
N ASP A 271 9.17 -10.16 -17.65
CA ASP A 271 10.14 -10.39 -16.59
C ASP A 271 10.93 -9.13 -16.20
N ASP A 272 11.29 -8.28 -17.18
CA ASP A 272 11.95 -7.00 -16.90
C ASP A 272 11.03 -6.05 -16.12
N ALA A 273 9.72 -6.08 -16.41
CA ALA A 273 8.72 -5.30 -15.69
C ALA A 273 8.48 -5.86 -14.26
N LEU A 274 8.45 -7.18 -14.07
CA LEU A 274 8.40 -7.78 -12.73
C LEU A 274 9.62 -7.35 -11.90
N ALA A 275 10.83 -7.45 -12.49
CA ALA A 275 12.06 -7.02 -11.82
C ALA A 275 12.07 -5.52 -11.52
N PHE A 276 11.51 -4.71 -12.43
CA PHE A 276 11.36 -3.26 -12.25
C PHE A 276 10.49 -2.93 -11.04
N TYR A 277 9.26 -3.47 -10.97
CA TYR A 277 8.33 -3.14 -9.89
C TYR A 277 8.78 -3.68 -8.53
N ARG A 278 9.41 -4.85 -8.49
CA ARG A 278 10.04 -5.37 -7.27
C ARG A 278 11.13 -4.45 -6.75
N LEU A 279 12.02 -4.01 -7.63
CA LEU A 279 13.12 -3.10 -7.26
C LEU A 279 12.59 -1.72 -6.88
N ARG A 280 11.60 -1.21 -7.61
CA ARG A 280 10.94 0.06 -7.32
C ARG A 280 10.36 0.06 -5.91
N TRP A 281 9.61 -0.98 -5.56
CA TRP A 281 9.00 -1.10 -4.24
C TRP A 281 10.05 -0.99 -3.13
N GLY A 282 11.16 -1.75 -3.22
CA GLY A 282 12.24 -1.66 -2.24
C GLY A 282 12.93 -0.29 -2.19
N LEU A 283 13.05 0.41 -3.32
CA LEU A 283 13.62 1.77 -3.35
C LEU A 283 12.65 2.82 -2.80
N ASP A 284 11.33 2.70 -3.04
CA ASP A 284 10.32 3.57 -2.45
C ASP A 284 10.31 3.41 -0.92
N ASP A 285 10.36 2.18 -0.39
CA ASP A 285 10.49 1.88 1.04
C ASP A 285 11.73 2.50 1.67
N ILE A 286 12.91 2.31 1.05
CA ILE A 286 14.15 2.93 1.55
C ILE A 286 14.02 4.44 1.61
N ALA A 287 13.46 5.06 0.59
CA ALA A 287 13.29 6.50 0.54
C ALA A 287 12.39 7.02 1.66
N GLU A 288 11.29 6.31 1.94
CA GLU A 288 10.35 6.64 3.01
C GLU A 288 11.00 6.50 4.38
N PHE A 289 11.55 5.33 4.70
CA PHE A 289 12.16 5.07 6.00
C PHE A 289 13.37 5.98 6.25
N VAL A 290 14.21 6.23 5.24
CA VAL A 290 15.33 7.17 5.36
C VAL A 290 14.82 8.59 5.61
N SER A 291 13.73 9.00 4.96
CA SER A 291 13.11 10.30 5.19
C SER A 291 12.57 10.43 6.61
N GLU A 292 11.96 9.37 7.13
CA GLU A 292 11.42 9.33 8.49
C GLU A 292 12.53 9.44 9.54
N ILE A 293 13.56 8.59 9.48
CA ILE A 293 14.64 8.58 10.49
C ILE A 293 15.53 9.84 10.44
N ARG A 294 15.53 10.59 9.35
CA ARG A 294 16.25 11.88 9.25
C ARG A 294 15.48 13.06 9.83
N ARG A 295 14.16 12.94 10.00
CA ARG A 295 13.32 13.95 10.66
C ARG A 295 13.40 13.79 12.18
N PRO A 296 12.97 14.79 12.96
CA PRO A 296 12.80 14.62 14.40
C PRO A 296 11.86 13.46 14.73
N HIS A 297 12.35 12.48 15.49
CA HIS A 297 11.57 11.30 15.91
C HIS A 297 12.02 10.79 17.27
N GLU A 298 11.13 10.04 17.92
CA GLU A 298 11.36 9.33 19.17
C GLU A 298 11.44 7.81 18.91
N ALA A 299 11.95 7.05 19.89
CA ALA A 299 11.91 5.59 19.85
C ALA A 299 10.52 5.11 20.25
N THR A 300 9.65 4.89 19.27
CA THR A 300 8.30 4.38 19.43
C THR A 300 8.17 2.99 18.80
N ALA A 301 7.03 2.32 19.00
CA ALA A 301 6.76 1.04 18.35
C ALA A 301 6.70 1.20 16.82
N ASP A 302 6.16 2.31 16.32
CA ASP A 302 6.06 2.59 14.89
C ASP A 302 7.42 2.89 14.26
N THR A 303 8.25 3.77 14.89
CA THR A 303 9.61 4.06 14.38
C THR A 303 10.55 2.85 14.46
N LEU A 304 10.31 1.91 15.39
CA LEU A 304 11.04 0.63 15.41
C LEU A 304 10.68 -0.26 14.23
N VAL A 305 9.40 -0.27 13.81
CA VAL A 305 8.98 -0.99 12.58
C VAL A 305 9.71 -0.43 11.37
N SER A 306 9.69 0.90 11.17
CA SER A 306 10.38 1.56 10.06
C SER A 306 11.89 1.30 10.06
N TRP A 307 12.52 1.32 11.25
CA TRP A 307 13.94 1.00 11.40
C TRP A 307 14.26 -0.44 11.00
N THR A 308 13.44 -1.41 11.45
CA THR A 308 13.62 -2.83 11.11
C THR A 308 13.42 -3.07 9.62
N ALA A 309 12.36 -2.50 9.05
CA ALA A 309 12.06 -2.62 7.63
C ALA A 309 13.20 -2.03 6.75
N LEU A 310 13.78 -0.88 7.13
CA LEU A 310 14.93 -0.33 6.43
C LEU A 310 16.13 -1.29 6.40
N GLN A 311 16.41 -1.97 7.54
CA GLN A 311 17.51 -2.94 7.61
C GLN A 311 17.26 -4.14 6.68
N GLU A 312 16.04 -4.67 6.69
CA GLU A 312 15.63 -5.83 5.88
C GLU A 312 15.65 -5.50 4.39
N THR A 313 15.10 -4.34 4.00
CA THR A 313 15.05 -3.92 2.60
C THR A 313 16.43 -3.65 2.02
N LEU A 314 17.33 -2.99 2.76
CA LEU A 314 18.72 -2.81 2.35
C LEU A 314 19.47 -4.14 2.23
N GLY A 315 19.20 -5.08 3.16
CA GLY A 315 19.73 -6.43 3.10
C GLY A 315 19.26 -7.20 1.85
N SER A 316 17.98 -7.10 1.51
CA SER A 316 17.40 -7.72 0.31
C SER A 316 18.03 -7.16 -0.98
N ILE A 317 18.18 -5.85 -1.07
CA ILE A 317 18.84 -5.19 -2.22
C ILE A 317 20.28 -5.69 -2.37
N ALA A 318 21.04 -5.78 -1.28
CA ALA A 318 22.42 -6.24 -1.34
C ALA A 318 22.56 -7.71 -1.77
N ASN A 319 21.58 -8.53 -1.47
CA ASN A 319 21.52 -9.94 -1.86
C ASN A 319 20.94 -10.15 -3.29
N GLY A 320 20.60 -9.09 -4.00
CA GLY A 320 20.02 -9.16 -5.35
C GLY A 320 18.58 -9.69 -5.40
N LEU A 321 17.90 -9.74 -4.26
CA LEU A 321 16.50 -10.22 -4.11
C LEU A 321 15.46 -9.14 -4.42
N SER A 322 15.91 -7.94 -4.77
CA SER A 322 15.03 -6.80 -5.15
C SER A 322 15.12 -6.52 -6.62
#